data_09a29f2a28fc5e6965db6ad9666e06b0
#
_entry.id   09a29f2a28fc5e6965db6ad9666e06b0
#
_cell.length_a   1.000
_cell.length_b   1.000
_cell.length_c   1.000
_cell.angle_alpha   90.00
_cell.angle_beta   90.00
_cell.angle_gamma   90.00
#
_symmetry.space_group_name_H-M   'P 1'
#
loop_
_entity.id
_entity.type
_entity.pdbx_description
1 polymer ?
#
loop_
_entity_poly.entity_id
_entity_poly.type
_entity_poly.pdbx_seq_one_letter_code
_entity_poly.pdbx_strand_id
1 'polypeptide(L)'
;IFRVRAGDDDERDRLPPGVEGWMFLPESARPNPLGRVPLVEFRNQMLLDNLPISDVEQVESMQDAVNVCWAYTLNALDFASMPARVILGGDSLSEPVFDRNTGEQVGERPVNLDKQVMERIMQITGDNVSIGEWTASNLQAFLPIIQKAVEHIAAETRTPGHYLLTNAEVPATGYEVAEAGLVSKTLERISFMRQPVRELCEMAMTLEDDMESARILEDSKVVFATPQYRSEALMADAMLKYKQLGYPLQWIAEQKI
;
A
#
# COMPACT_ATOMS: atom_id res chain seq x y z
N ILE A 1 -5.07 -15.44 -29.27
CA ILE A 1 -5.62 -14.64 -28.16
C ILE A 1 -6.69 -15.47 -27.49
N PHE A 2 -6.63 -15.62 -26.20
CA PHE A 2 -7.61 -16.33 -25.42
C PHE A 2 -8.56 -15.32 -24.76
N ARG A 3 -9.85 -15.62 -24.75
CA ARG A 3 -10.86 -14.80 -24.09
C ARG A 3 -11.61 -15.65 -23.07
N VAL A 4 -11.84 -15.11 -21.90
CA VAL A 4 -12.72 -15.74 -20.90
C VAL A 4 -14.17 -15.63 -21.40
N ARG A 5 -14.86 -16.75 -21.55
CA ARG A 5 -16.29 -16.80 -21.84
C ARG A 5 -17.03 -17.26 -20.61
N ALA A 6 -17.96 -16.46 -20.14
CA ALA A 6 -18.88 -16.89 -19.11
C ALA A 6 -19.97 -17.80 -19.76
N GLY A 7 -20.01 -19.08 -19.35
CA GLY A 7 -21.22 -19.84 -19.38
C GLY A 7 -21.54 -20.71 -20.59
N ASP A 8 -20.65 -21.65 -20.96
CA ASP A 8 -21.11 -22.84 -21.67
C ASP A 8 -20.32 -24.06 -21.16
N ASP A 9 -20.98 -24.96 -20.45
CA ASP A 9 -20.33 -26.09 -19.76
C ASP A 9 -19.77 -27.14 -20.75
N ASP A 10 -20.33 -27.24 -21.96
CA ASP A 10 -19.92 -28.22 -22.97
C ASP A 10 -18.57 -27.90 -23.65
N GLU A 11 -18.09 -26.67 -23.61
CA GLU A 11 -16.81 -26.27 -24.19
C GLU A 11 -15.64 -26.33 -23.20
N ARG A 12 -15.91 -26.39 -21.89
CA ARG A 12 -14.88 -26.46 -20.83
C ARG A 12 -14.07 -27.75 -20.89
N ASP A 13 -14.68 -28.86 -21.28
CA ASP A 13 -14.04 -30.20 -21.36
C ASP A 13 -13.01 -30.30 -22.50
N ARG A 14 -12.95 -29.30 -23.39
CA ARG A 14 -12.00 -29.27 -24.51
C ARG A 14 -10.74 -28.48 -24.26
N LEU A 15 -10.66 -27.81 -23.11
CA LEU A 15 -9.50 -27.01 -22.77
C LEU A 15 -8.43 -27.87 -22.05
N PRO A 16 -7.14 -27.58 -22.29
CA PRO A 16 -6.08 -28.22 -21.51
C PRO A 16 -6.24 -27.94 -20.02
N PRO A 17 -5.87 -28.85 -19.13
CA PRO A 17 -5.94 -28.63 -17.70
C PRO A 17 -5.13 -27.39 -17.30
N GLY A 18 -5.73 -26.49 -16.51
CA GLY A 18 -5.15 -25.21 -16.10
C GLY A 18 -5.56 -24.01 -16.96
N VAL A 19 -6.35 -24.21 -18.02
CA VAL A 19 -6.84 -23.14 -18.93
C VAL A 19 -8.36 -23.00 -18.82
N GLU A 20 -8.92 -23.37 -17.70
CA GLU A 20 -10.35 -23.29 -17.44
C GLU A 20 -10.89 -21.86 -17.65
N GLY A 21 -11.90 -21.73 -18.48
CA GLY A 21 -12.52 -20.44 -18.80
C GLY A 21 -11.87 -19.68 -19.97
N TRP A 22 -10.81 -20.20 -20.59
CA TRP A 22 -10.18 -19.60 -21.76
C TRP A 22 -10.50 -20.39 -23.01
N MET A 23 -10.89 -19.69 -24.07
CA MET A 23 -11.18 -20.30 -25.35
C MET A 23 -10.32 -19.67 -26.45
N PHE A 24 -9.76 -20.54 -27.31
CA PHE A 24 -9.04 -20.09 -28.49
C PHE A 24 -10.02 -19.50 -29.51
N LEU A 25 -9.73 -18.29 -29.98
CA LEU A 25 -10.48 -17.62 -31.04
C LEU A 25 -9.72 -17.79 -32.39
N PRO A 26 -10.15 -18.70 -33.29
CA PRO A 26 -9.47 -18.95 -34.56
C PRO A 26 -9.31 -17.69 -35.42
N GLU A 27 -10.31 -16.80 -35.36
CA GLU A 27 -10.32 -15.54 -36.13
C GLU A 27 -9.21 -14.55 -35.67
N SER A 28 -8.69 -14.72 -34.43
CA SER A 28 -7.59 -13.92 -33.92
C SER A 28 -6.21 -14.50 -34.13
N ALA A 29 -6.13 -15.69 -34.72
CA ALA A 29 -4.87 -16.33 -35.03
C ALA A 29 -4.14 -15.55 -36.13
N ARG A 30 -2.95 -15.07 -35.82
CA ARG A 30 -2.07 -14.38 -36.75
C ARG A 30 -0.67 -15.02 -36.70
N PRO A 31 0.04 -15.09 -37.82
CA PRO A 31 1.44 -15.54 -37.81
C PRO A 31 2.24 -14.59 -36.90
N ASN A 32 3.12 -15.15 -36.09
CA ASN A 32 4.01 -14.37 -35.22
C ASN A 32 5.38 -14.23 -35.94
N PRO A 33 5.71 -13.04 -36.48
CA PRO A 33 6.96 -12.82 -37.21
C PRO A 33 8.19 -12.85 -36.30
N LEU A 34 8.03 -12.73 -34.99
CA LEU A 34 9.14 -12.68 -34.02
C LEU A 34 9.80 -14.06 -33.81
N GLY A 35 9.14 -15.16 -34.16
CA GLY A 35 9.63 -16.52 -33.88
C GLY A 35 9.73 -16.88 -32.38
N ARG A 36 9.36 -15.97 -31.50
CA ARG A 36 9.33 -16.12 -30.03
C ARG A 36 8.04 -15.53 -29.44
N VAL A 37 7.74 -15.84 -28.20
CA VAL A 37 6.58 -15.25 -27.50
C VAL A 37 6.77 -13.73 -27.41
N PRO A 38 5.79 -12.91 -27.86
CA PRO A 38 5.89 -11.45 -27.81
C PRO A 38 5.63 -10.93 -26.39
N LEU A 39 6.48 -11.31 -25.46
CA LEU A 39 6.38 -10.95 -24.04
C LEU A 39 7.77 -10.62 -23.51
N VAL A 40 7.89 -9.47 -22.87
CA VAL A 40 9.09 -9.04 -22.16
C VAL A 40 8.77 -8.97 -20.69
N GLU A 41 9.58 -9.63 -19.88
CA GLU A 41 9.43 -9.61 -18.43
C GLU A 41 10.25 -8.46 -17.83
N PHE A 42 9.56 -7.57 -17.11
CA PHE A 42 10.19 -6.51 -16.33
C PHE A 42 10.32 -6.97 -14.89
N ARG A 43 11.50 -7.45 -14.53
CA ARG A 43 11.78 -7.94 -13.17
C ARG A 43 12.22 -6.81 -12.26
N ASN A 44 11.69 -6.78 -11.04
CA ASN A 44 12.03 -5.77 -10.06
C ASN A 44 13.47 -5.95 -9.54
N GLN A 45 13.70 -7.03 -8.82
CA GLN A 45 15.00 -7.43 -8.29
C GLN A 45 15.11 -8.94 -8.41
N MET A 46 16.30 -9.46 -8.71
CA MET A 46 16.50 -10.89 -8.84
C MET A 46 17.46 -11.39 -7.77
N LEU A 47 17.13 -12.53 -7.19
CA LEU A 47 18.08 -13.35 -6.43
C LEU A 47 18.95 -14.17 -7.38
N LEU A 48 19.93 -14.88 -6.79
CA LEU A 48 20.83 -15.78 -7.52
C LEU A 48 20.09 -16.95 -8.22
N ASP A 49 18.89 -17.29 -7.74
CA ASP A 49 18.01 -18.31 -8.33
C ASP A 49 17.09 -17.76 -9.45
N ASN A 50 17.29 -16.53 -9.88
CA ASN A 50 16.46 -15.83 -10.87
C ASN A 50 14.99 -15.59 -10.47
N LEU A 51 14.62 -15.79 -9.19
CA LEU A 51 13.30 -15.42 -8.71
C LEU A 51 13.22 -13.93 -8.43
N PRO A 52 12.19 -13.23 -8.91
CA PRO A 52 12.00 -11.81 -8.61
C PRO A 52 11.52 -11.63 -7.18
N ILE A 53 12.08 -10.63 -6.48
CA ILE A 53 11.64 -10.24 -5.15
C ILE A 53 10.73 -9.02 -5.25
N SER A 54 9.62 -9.04 -4.52
CA SER A 54 8.73 -7.88 -4.38
C SER A 54 9.29 -6.92 -3.33
N ASP A 55 9.27 -5.62 -3.61
CA ASP A 55 9.59 -4.58 -2.63
C ASP A 55 8.56 -4.52 -1.48
N VAL A 56 7.37 -5.08 -1.69
CA VAL A 56 6.28 -5.12 -0.70
C VAL A 56 6.43 -6.30 0.27
N GLU A 57 7.02 -7.40 -0.17
CA GLU A 57 7.15 -8.63 0.61
C GLU A 57 7.86 -8.41 1.96
N GLN A 58 8.90 -7.57 1.95
CA GLN A 58 9.69 -7.27 3.15
C GLN A 58 8.90 -6.51 4.22
N VAL A 59 7.86 -5.79 3.83
CA VAL A 59 7.08 -4.92 4.73
C VAL A 59 5.68 -5.45 5.04
N GLU A 60 5.28 -6.56 4.44
CA GLU A 60 3.94 -7.14 4.59
C GLU A 60 3.58 -7.40 6.06
N SER A 61 4.46 -8.05 6.81
CA SER A 61 4.24 -8.35 8.23
C SER A 61 4.11 -7.08 9.09
N MET A 62 4.86 -6.03 8.76
CA MET A 62 4.79 -4.76 9.47
C MET A 62 3.52 -3.98 9.08
N GLN A 63 3.09 -4.05 7.83
CA GLN A 63 1.82 -3.49 7.38
C GLN A 63 0.63 -4.16 8.08
N ASP A 64 0.67 -5.48 8.24
CA ASP A 64 -0.36 -6.22 8.98
C ASP A 64 -0.40 -5.80 10.45
N ALA A 65 0.76 -5.62 11.08
CA ALA A 65 0.83 -5.10 12.45
C ALA A 65 0.20 -3.70 12.57
N VAL A 66 0.44 -2.81 11.60
CA VAL A 66 -0.20 -1.48 11.54
C VAL A 66 -1.72 -1.61 11.40
N ASN A 67 -2.20 -2.49 10.53
CA ASN A 67 -3.63 -2.74 10.33
C ASN A 67 -4.30 -3.23 11.61
N VAL A 68 -3.67 -4.16 12.34
CA VAL A 68 -4.16 -4.67 13.63
C VAL A 68 -4.16 -3.57 14.69
N CYS A 69 -3.11 -2.76 14.79
CA CYS A 69 -3.05 -1.62 15.70
C CYS A 69 -4.18 -0.60 15.41
N TRP A 70 -4.46 -0.32 14.14
CA TRP A 70 -5.57 0.55 13.75
C TRP A 70 -6.92 -0.05 14.14
N ALA A 71 -7.14 -1.34 13.92
CA ALA A 71 -8.36 -2.03 14.30
C ALA A 71 -8.59 -1.94 15.81
N TYR A 72 -7.56 -2.16 16.62
CA TYR A 72 -7.65 -2.01 18.08
C TYR A 72 -7.86 -0.55 18.51
N THR A 73 -7.23 0.40 17.84
CA THR A 73 -7.41 1.83 18.11
C THR A 73 -8.85 2.25 17.84
N LEU A 74 -9.43 1.85 16.72
CA LEU A 74 -10.83 2.13 16.38
C LEU A 74 -11.80 1.48 17.36
N ASN A 75 -11.54 0.24 17.75
CA ASN A 75 -12.34 -0.46 18.77
C ASN A 75 -12.25 0.24 20.13
N ALA A 76 -11.04 0.62 20.55
CA ALA A 76 -10.83 1.35 21.79
C ALA A 76 -11.49 2.75 21.77
N LEU A 77 -11.50 3.41 20.59
CA LEU A 77 -12.19 4.68 20.39
C LEU A 77 -13.72 4.53 20.55
N ASP A 78 -14.29 3.44 20.06
CA ASP A 78 -15.71 3.15 20.21
C ASP A 78 -16.08 2.96 21.70
N PHE A 79 -15.26 2.23 22.45
CA PHE A 79 -15.44 2.10 23.91
C PHE A 79 -15.17 3.41 24.66
N ALA A 80 -14.20 4.21 24.23
CA ALA A 80 -13.89 5.49 24.87
C ALA A 80 -14.97 6.55 24.63
N SER A 81 -15.63 6.52 23.46
CA SER A 81 -16.69 7.47 23.13
C SER A 81 -17.98 7.22 23.91
N MET A 82 -18.19 5.98 24.35
CA MET A 82 -19.35 5.58 25.15
C MET A 82 -18.91 4.68 26.32
N PRO A 83 -18.33 5.22 27.37
CA PRO A 83 -17.88 4.44 28.52
C PRO A 83 -19.05 3.69 29.15
N ALA A 84 -18.84 2.39 29.42
CA ALA A 84 -19.85 1.61 30.14
C ALA A 84 -19.97 2.12 31.55
N ARG A 85 -21.19 2.43 31.98
CA ARG A 85 -21.50 2.81 33.34
C ARG A 85 -21.94 1.57 34.12
N VAL A 86 -21.38 1.42 35.32
CA VAL A 86 -21.71 0.32 36.20
C VAL A 86 -22.41 0.88 37.42
N ILE A 87 -23.62 0.45 37.65
CA ILE A 87 -24.36 0.77 38.89
C ILE A 87 -24.25 -0.43 39.82
N LEU A 88 -23.59 -0.28 40.94
CA LEU A 88 -23.42 -1.33 41.92
C LEU A 88 -24.41 -1.10 43.04
N GLY A 89 -25.21 -2.12 43.39
CA GLY A 89 -26.14 -2.08 44.49
C GLY A 89 -27.55 -1.69 44.09
N GLY A 90 -28.49 -2.50 44.39
CA GLY A 90 -29.91 -2.35 44.07
C GLY A 90 -30.58 -3.71 43.97
N ASP A 91 -31.85 -3.79 44.20
CA ASP A 91 -32.62 -5.04 44.05
C ASP A 91 -32.78 -5.44 42.57
N SER A 92 -33.09 -6.69 42.32
CA SER A 92 -33.09 -7.34 41.02
C SER A 92 -33.54 -6.45 39.86
N LEU A 93 -32.84 -6.58 38.72
CA LEU A 93 -33.16 -5.94 37.46
C LEU A 93 -34.58 -6.26 37.00
N SER A 94 -35.59 -5.58 37.61
CA SER A 94 -36.97 -5.72 37.25
C SER A 94 -37.61 -4.37 36.97
N GLU A 95 -38.41 -4.31 35.93
CA GLU A 95 -39.27 -3.15 35.65
C GLU A 95 -40.65 -3.38 36.29
N PRO A 96 -41.21 -2.42 37.01
CA PRO A 96 -42.56 -2.54 37.56
C PRO A 96 -43.56 -2.53 36.38
N VAL A 97 -44.47 -3.48 36.40
CA VAL A 97 -45.59 -3.57 35.45
C VAL A 97 -46.81 -2.95 36.08
N PHE A 98 -47.34 -1.91 35.46
CA PHE A 98 -48.55 -1.22 35.94
C PHE A 98 -49.75 -1.68 35.11
N ASP A 99 -50.91 -1.91 35.79
CA ASP A 99 -52.16 -2.10 35.09
C ASP A 99 -52.61 -0.81 34.40
N ARG A 100 -52.98 -0.91 33.12
CA ARG A 100 -53.40 0.23 32.28
C ARG A 100 -54.68 0.91 32.78
N ASN A 101 -55.53 0.17 33.50
CA ASN A 101 -56.84 0.66 33.93
C ASN A 101 -56.84 1.23 35.34
N THR A 102 -56.07 0.65 36.27
CA THR A 102 -56.06 1.03 37.68
C THR A 102 -54.82 1.85 38.05
N GLY A 103 -53.75 1.80 37.25
CA GLY A 103 -52.49 2.47 37.54
C GLY A 103 -51.70 1.81 38.67
N GLU A 104 -52.15 0.67 39.21
CA GLU A 104 -51.48 -0.03 40.29
C GLU A 104 -50.40 -0.99 39.76
N GLN A 105 -49.34 -1.18 40.53
CA GLN A 105 -48.26 -2.11 40.20
C GLN A 105 -48.77 -3.55 40.36
N VAL A 106 -48.86 -4.30 39.26
CA VAL A 106 -49.40 -5.65 39.22
C VAL A 106 -48.32 -6.72 39.27
N GLY A 107 -47.06 -6.33 39.05
CA GLY A 107 -45.96 -7.27 39.06
C GLY A 107 -44.63 -6.64 38.67
N GLU A 108 -43.62 -7.45 38.58
CA GLU A 108 -42.29 -7.08 38.11
C GLU A 108 -41.93 -7.94 36.91
N ARG A 109 -41.34 -7.33 35.92
CA ARG A 109 -40.84 -7.96 34.72
C ARG A 109 -39.33 -7.88 34.67
N PRO A 110 -38.61 -9.00 34.39
CA PRO A 110 -37.14 -8.91 34.22
C PRO A 110 -36.77 -7.97 33.07
N VAL A 111 -35.79 -7.11 33.31
CA VAL A 111 -35.29 -6.18 32.29
C VAL A 111 -34.56 -6.93 31.21
N ASN A 112 -34.78 -6.54 29.95
CA ASN A 112 -34.10 -7.13 28.84
C ASN A 112 -32.61 -6.72 28.82
N LEU A 113 -31.72 -7.69 29.13
CA LEU A 113 -30.28 -7.49 29.18
C LEU A 113 -29.68 -7.04 27.83
N ASP A 114 -30.28 -7.48 26.70
CA ASP A 114 -29.82 -7.08 25.35
C ASP A 114 -29.97 -5.57 25.14
N LYS A 115 -31.05 -4.98 25.66
CA LYS A 115 -31.27 -3.54 25.60
C LYS A 115 -30.28 -2.78 26.49
N GLN A 116 -29.96 -3.33 27.66
CA GLN A 116 -28.97 -2.73 28.58
C GLN A 116 -27.55 -2.81 28.01
N VAL A 117 -27.18 -3.89 27.35
CA VAL A 117 -25.89 -4.00 26.64
C VAL A 117 -25.80 -2.95 25.53
N MET A 118 -26.88 -2.70 24.81
CA MET A 118 -26.93 -1.63 23.79
C MET A 118 -26.82 -0.22 24.42
N GLU A 119 -27.39 -0.02 25.59
CA GLU A 119 -27.32 1.25 26.34
C GLU A 119 -26.02 1.37 27.15
N ARG A 120 -25.16 0.32 27.12
CA ARG A 120 -23.88 0.25 27.86
C ARG A 120 -24.00 0.60 29.36
N ILE A 121 -25.13 0.26 29.96
CA ILE A 121 -25.40 0.39 31.37
C ILE A 121 -25.45 -1.03 31.95
N MET A 122 -24.53 -1.33 32.87
CA MET A 122 -24.59 -2.55 33.68
C MET A 122 -25.10 -2.21 35.08
N GLN A 123 -26.26 -2.74 35.47
CA GLN A 123 -26.80 -2.57 36.78
C GLN A 123 -26.48 -3.81 37.60
N ILE A 124 -25.87 -3.62 38.80
CA ILE A 124 -25.56 -4.70 39.71
C ILE A 124 -26.27 -4.39 41.06
N THR A 125 -27.02 -5.35 41.57
CA THR A 125 -27.87 -5.21 42.75
C THR A 125 -27.15 -5.56 44.05
N GLY A 126 -27.38 -4.79 45.15
CA GLY A 126 -26.83 -5.02 46.49
C GLY A 126 -27.06 -3.84 47.43
N ASP A 127 -26.84 -4.02 48.76
CA ASP A 127 -27.19 -3.04 49.81
C ASP A 127 -26.35 -1.73 49.83
N ASN A 128 -25.27 -1.63 49.05
CA ASN A 128 -24.46 -0.41 48.96
C ASN A 128 -24.22 -0.05 47.48
N VAL A 129 -24.97 0.90 46.96
CA VAL A 129 -24.83 1.38 45.57
C VAL A 129 -23.65 2.31 45.45
N SER A 130 -22.71 1.97 44.60
CA SER A 130 -21.68 2.90 44.10
C SER A 130 -21.73 2.96 42.59
N ILE A 131 -21.56 4.14 42.02
CA ILE A 131 -21.46 4.33 40.56
C ILE A 131 -19.97 4.31 40.19
N GLY A 132 -19.58 3.35 39.40
CA GLY A 132 -18.23 3.25 38.84
C GLY A 132 -18.25 3.48 37.34
N GLU A 133 -17.27 4.18 36.86
CA GLU A 133 -16.96 4.26 35.44
C GLU A 133 -15.71 3.42 35.13
N TRP A 134 -15.74 2.64 34.06
CA TRP A 134 -14.54 1.99 33.60
C TRP A 134 -13.65 3.03 32.92
N THR A 135 -12.41 3.10 33.38
CA THR A 135 -11.44 4.03 32.82
C THR A 135 -11.28 3.79 31.32
N ALA A 136 -11.48 4.82 30.51
CA ALA A 136 -11.29 4.75 29.08
C ALA A 136 -9.83 4.38 28.73
N SER A 137 -9.67 3.55 27.74
CA SER A 137 -8.34 3.18 27.26
C SER A 137 -7.56 4.42 26.82
N ASN A 138 -6.27 4.46 27.14
CA ASN A 138 -5.38 5.55 26.69
C ASN A 138 -5.06 5.38 25.20
N LEU A 139 -5.83 6.03 24.33
CA LEU A 139 -5.67 5.99 22.88
C LEU A 139 -4.33 6.56 22.41
N GLN A 140 -3.74 7.48 23.16
CA GLN A 140 -2.45 8.06 22.81
C GLN A 140 -1.30 7.05 22.87
N ALA A 141 -1.47 5.94 23.58
CA ALA A 141 -0.45 4.89 23.63
C ALA A 141 -0.28 4.14 22.30
N PHE A 142 -1.30 4.12 21.45
CA PHE A 142 -1.25 3.42 20.15
C PHE A 142 -0.53 4.23 19.06
N LEU A 143 -0.62 5.56 19.10
CA LEU A 143 -0.05 6.44 18.07
C LEU A 143 1.47 6.29 17.90
N PRO A 144 2.29 6.25 18.98
CA PRO A 144 3.73 6.05 18.83
C PRO A 144 4.10 4.68 18.25
N ILE A 145 3.30 3.64 18.51
CA ILE A 145 3.52 2.29 17.99
C ILE A 145 3.30 2.30 16.47
N ILE A 146 2.18 2.87 16.02
CA ILE A 146 1.86 3.02 14.60
C ILE A 146 2.94 3.86 13.90
N GLN A 147 3.34 4.98 14.49
CA GLN A 147 4.38 5.83 13.95
C GLN A 147 5.72 5.07 13.78
N LYS A 148 6.14 4.32 14.80
CA LYS A 148 7.36 3.51 14.73
C LYS A 148 7.28 2.41 13.67
N ALA A 149 6.13 1.78 13.51
CA ALA A 149 5.92 0.79 12.45
C ALA A 149 6.02 1.41 11.06
N VAL A 150 5.44 2.60 10.85
CA VAL A 150 5.54 3.34 9.58
C VAL A 150 6.98 3.80 9.32
N GLU A 151 7.71 4.25 10.33
CA GLU A 151 9.14 4.58 10.22
C GLU A 151 9.96 3.36 9.79
N HIS A 152 9.63 2.18 10.32
CA HIS A 152 10.28 0.93 9.92
C HIS A 152 9.97 0.56 8.46
N ILE A 153 8.71 0.66 8.04
CA ILE A 153 8.31 0.45 6.64
C ILE A 153 9.07 1.42 5.73
N ALA A 154 9.19 2.70 6.13
CA ALA A 154 9.95 3.71 5.39
C ALA A 154 11.42 3.31 5.21
N ALA A 155 12.05 2.82 6.28
CA ALA A 155 13.45 2.39 6.27
C ALA A 155 13.67 1.18 5.37
N GLU A 156 12.84 0.14 5.50
CA GLU A 156 12.94 -1.08 4.68
C GLU A 156 12.69 -0.82 3.19
N THR A 157 11.72 0.05 2.88
CA THR A 157 11.45 0.42 1.49
C THR A 157 12.42 1.44 0.93
N ARG A 158 13.35 1.97 1.75
CA ARG A 158 14.23 3.12 1.42
C ARG A 158 13.44 4.34 0.94
N THR A 159 12.22 4.50 1.47
CA THR A 159 11.36 5.65 1.17
C THR A 159 11.60 6.73 2.23
N PRO A 160 11.78 8.00 1.83
CA PRO A 160 11.94 9.09 2.80
C PRO A 160 10.76 9.16 3.77
N GLY A 161 11.02 9.22 5.07
CA GLY A 161 9.98 9.22 6.10
C GLY A 161 8.95 10.33 5.96
N HIS A 162 9.36 11.50 5.42
CA HIS A 162 8.47 12.64 5.20
C HIS A 162 7.41 12.40 4.10
N TYR A 163 7.53 11.37 3.28
CA TYR A 163 6.50 10.96 2.33
C TYR A 163 5.37 10.16 2.99
N LEU A 164 5.68 9.49 4.10
CA LEU A 164 4.73 8.62 4.79
C LEU A 164 4.18 9.25 6.08
N LEU A 165 4.95 10.16 6.70
CA LEU A 165 4.61 10.80 7.97
C LEU A 165 4.50 12.31 7.79
N THR A 166 3.34 12.86 8.11
CA THR A 166 3.02 14.29 7.93
C THR A 166 3.88 15.21 8.82
N ASN A 167 4.44 14.68 9.92
CA ASN A 167 5.18 15.45 10.91
C ASN A 167 6.71 15.28 10.83
N ALA A 168 7.21 14.63 9.76
CA ALA A 168 8.65 14.52 9.57
C ALA A 168 9.19 15.85 9.03
N GLU A 169 9.61 16.75 9.93
CA GLU A 169 10.27 17.99 9.56
C GLU A 169 11.65 17.67 8.98
N VAL A 170 11.81 17.88 7.69
CA VAL A 170 13.09 17.80 7.01
C VAL A 170 13.52 19.23 6.71
N PRO A 171 14.68 19.70 7.22
CA PRO A 171 15.23 21.00 6.82
C PRO A 171 15.38 21.08 5.30
N ALA A 172 15.16 22.25 4.71
CA ALA A 172 15.23 22.43 3.25
C ALA A 172 16.53 21.92 2.62
N THR A 173 17.64 22.00 3.37
CA THR A 173 18.96 21.47 2.95
C THR A 173 19.12 19.97 3.17
N GLY A 174 18.20 19.35 3.90
CA GLY A 174 18.21 17.91 4.23
C GLY A 174 17.46 17.03 3.26
N TYR A 175 16.62 17.60 2.37
CA TYR A 175 15.82 16.81 1.43
C TYR A 175 16.66 15.94 0.51
N GLU A 176 17.74 16.49 -0.06
CA GLU A 176 18.63 15.72 -0.95
C GLU A 176 19.26 14.51 -0.24
N VAL A 177 19.63 14.69 1.04
CA VAL A 177 20.21 13.62 1.86
C VAL A 177 19.14 12.60 2.23
N ALA A 178 17.93 13.07 2.57
CA ALA A 178 16.81 12.18 2.90
C ALA A 178 16.37 11.32 1.70
N GLU A 179 16.46 11.85 0.49
CA GLU A 179 16.10 11.17 -0.74
C GLU A 179 17.20 10.26 -1.31
N ALA A 180 18.44 10.36 -0.81
CA ALA A 180 19.58 9.60 -1.35
C ALA A 180 19.34 8.08 -1.38
N GLY A 181 18.62 7.54 -0.37
CA GLY A 181 18.25 6.14 -0.30
C GLY A 181 17.30 5.73 -1.43
N LEU A 182 16.27 6.55 -1.69
CA LEU A 182 15.30 6.33 -2.77
C LEU A 182 15.93 6.48 -4.14
N VAL A 183 16.78 7.49 -4.32
CA VAL A 183 17.53 7.71 -5.57
C VAL A 183 18.45 6.52 -5.86
N SER A 184 19.17 6.02 -4.86
CA SER A 184 20.03 4.84 -5.01
C SER A 184 19.21 3.60 -5.39
N LYS A 185 18.07 3.36 -4.75
CA LYS A 185 17.15 2.28 -5.10
C LYS A 185 16.65 2.42 -6.53
N THR A 186 16.26 3.64 -6.93
CA THR A 186 15.77 3.90 -8.29
C THR A 186 16.84 3.63 -9.34
N LEU A 187 18.09 4.03 -9.11
CA LEU A 187 19.22 3.75 -10.01
C LEU A 187 19.47 2.25 -10.12
N GLU A 188 19.36 1.52 -9.04
CA GLU A 188 19.44 0.05 -9.03
C GLU A 188 18.33 -0.55 -9.90
N ARG A 189 17.06 -0.11 -9.74
CA ARG A 189 15.94 -0.56 -10.57
C ARG A 189 16.11 -0.21 -12.05
N ILE A 190 16.60 0.98 -12.37
CA ILE A 190 16.93 1.39 -13.74
C ILE A 190 17.91 0.41 -14.37
N SER A 191 18.87 -0.12 -13.61
CA SER A 191 19.84 -1.07 -14.15
C SER A 191 19.18 -2.38 -14.63
N PHE A 192 18.15 -2.86 -13.91
CA PHE A 192 17.38 -4.04 -14.31
C PHE A 192 16.39 -3.74 -15.45
N MET A 193 15.89 -2.51 -15.56
CA MET A 193 14.94 -2.12 -16.60
C MET A 193 15.56 -1.89 -17.99
N ARG A 194 16.84 -1.62 -18.07
CA ARG A 194 17.52 -1.29 -19.33
C ARG A 194 17.40 -2.40 -20.38
N GLN A 195 17.67 -3.63 -19.99
CA GLN A 195 17.61 -4.79 -20.90
C GLN A 195 16.18 -5.05 -21.38
N PRO A 196 15.15 -5.15 -20.53
CA PRO A 196 13.77 -5.35 -20.98
C PRO A 196 13.26 -4.23 -21.88
N VAL A 197 13.58 -2.96 -21.59
CA VAL A 197 13.16 -1.83 -22.45
C VAL A 197 13.77 -1.95 -23.84
N ARG A 198 15.07 -2.27 -23.94
CA ARG A 198 15.74 -2.48 -25.22
C ARG A 198 15.08 -3.62 -25.99
N GLU A 199 14.85 -4.75 -25.35
CA GLU A 199 14.22 -5.92 -25.95
C GLU A 199 12.80 -5.62 -26.44
N LEU A 200 12.03 -4.82 -25.69
CA LEU A 200 10.71 -4.38 -26.10
C LEU A 200 10.75 -3.51 -27.35
N CYS A 201 11.68 -2.54 -27.40
CA CYS A 201 11.84 -1.68 -28.56
C CYS A 201 12.31 -2.47 -29.80
N GLU A 202 13.24 -3.39 -29.62
CA GLU A 202 13.73 -4.28 -30.69
C GLU A 202 12.58 -5.14 -31.27
N MET A 203 11.75 -5.72 -30.40
CA MET A 203 10.56 -6.46 -30.84
C MET A 203 9.56 -5.57 -31.58
N ALA A 204 9.35 -4.34 -31.11
CA ALA A 204 8.44 -3.40 -31.77
C ALA A 204 8.91 -3.07 -33.19
N MET A 205 10.20 -2.76 -33.39
CA MET A 205 10.77 -2.48 -34.70
C MET A 205 10.70 -3.72 -35.65
N THR A 206 10.92 -4.91 -35.08
CA THR A 206 10.79 -6.16 -35.86
C THR A 206 9.34 -6.38 -36.31
N LEU A 207 8.35 -6.02 -35.48
CA LEU A 207 6.92 -6.12 -35.85
C LEU A 207 6.51 -5.09 -36.90
N GLU A 208 7.17 -3.93 -36.94
CA GLU A 208 6.97 -2.89 -37.96
C GLU A 208 7.75 -3.16 -39.27
N ASP A 209 8.46 -4.31 -39.36
CA ASP A 209 9.31 -4.71 -40.47
C ASP A 209 10.51 -3.78 -40.70
N ASP A 210 10.89 -3.01 -39.69
CA ASP A 210 12.08 -2.16 -39.68
C ASP A 210 13.28 -2.89 -39.02
N MET A 211 13.85 -3.81 -39.83
CA MET A 211 14.97 -4.65 -39.39
C MET A 211 16.27 -3.86 -39.23
N GLU A 212 16.40 -2.71 -39.86
CA GLU A 212 17.59 -1.86 -39.71
C GLU A 212 17.59 -1.19 -38.34
N SER A 213 16.48 -0.57 -37.96
CA SER A 213 16.32 0.03 -36.62
C SER A 213 16.40 -1.02 -35.52
N ALA A 214 15.82 -2.20 -35.70
CA ALA A 214 15.91 -3.30 -34.75
C ALA A 214 17.39 -3.68 -34.47
N ARG A 215 18.21 -3.74 -35.51
CA ARG A 215 19.64 -4.09 -35.46
C ARG A 215 20.46 -2.99 -34.76
N ILE A 216 20.12 -1.72 -34.98
CA ILE A 216 20.77 -0.58 -34.30
C ILE A 216 20.43 -0.61 -32.80
N LEU A 217 19.19 -1.00 -32.44
CA LEU A 217 18.76 -1.07 -31.05
C LEU A 217 19.48 -2.17 -30.27
N GLU A 218 19.92 -3.26 -30.91
CA GLU A 218 20.66 -4.35 -30.28
C GLU A 218 21.94 -3.85 -29.57
N ASP A 219 22.64 -2.89 -30.18
CA ASP A 219 23.86 -2.27 -29.64
C ASP A 219 23.60 -0.95 -28.88
N SER A 220 22.34 -0.50 -28.84
CA SER A 220 21.98 0.80 -28.26
C SER A 220 21.93 0.77 -26.75
N LYS A 221 22.30 1.89 -26.14
CA LYS A 221 22.20 2.10 -24.69
C LYS A 221 20.91 2.83 -24.34
N VAL A 222 20.07 2.20 -23.53
CA VAL A 222 18.89 2.86 -22.97
C VAL A 222 19.32 3.87 -21.91
N VAL A 223 18.95 5.13 -22.11
CA VAL A 223 19.22 6.23 -21.18
C VAL A 223 17.95 6.64 -20.48
N PHE A 224 17.97 6.62 -19.17
CA PHE A 224 16.87 7.12 -18.33
C PHE A 224 17.22 8.50 -17.83
N ALA A 225 16.21 9.34 -17.61
CA ALA A 225 16.42 10.60 -16.90
C ALA A 225 16.94 10.34 -15.49
N THR A 226 17.74 11.29 -14.97
CA THR A 226 18.23 11.16 -13.60
C THR A 226 17.07 11.21 -12.59
N PRO A 227 16.96 10.27 -11.65
CA PRO A 227 15.90 10.28 -10.65
C PRO A 227 16.11 11.33 -9.56
N GLN A 228 17.32 11.92 -9.49
CA GLN A 228 17.64 12.94 -8.49
C GLN A 228 17.01 14.27 -8.88
N TYR A 229 16.16 14.80 -8.00
CA TYR A 229 15.68 16.18 -8.15
C TYR A 229 16.86 17.15 -7.91
N ARG A 230 17.14 17.98 -8.89
CA ARG A 230 18.12 19.04 -8.77
C ARG A 230 17.43 20.38 -9.01
N SER A 231 17.59 21.30 -8.08
CA SER A 231 17.11 22.68 -8.27
C SER A 231 17.80 23.29 -9.48
N GLU A 232 17.01 23.85 -10.42
CA GLU A 232 17.57 24.56 -11.60
C GLU A 232 18.51 25.70 -11.20
N ALA A 233 18.23 26.37 -10.08
CA ALA A 233 19.06 27.42 -9.56
C ALA A 233 20.44 26.89 -9.12
N LEU A 234 20.50 25.78 -8.41
CA LEU A 234 21.73 25.12 -8.00
C LEU A 234 22.53 24.60 -9.21
N MET A 235 21.82 24.06 -10.21
CA MET A 235 22.46 23.62 -11.46
C MET A 235 23.07 24.80 -12.22
N ALA A 236 22.34 25.90 -12.35
CA ALA A 236 22.84 27.12 -13.00
C ALA A 236 24.05 27.67 -12.30
N ASP A 237 24.06 27.72 -10.97
CA ASP A 237 25.21 28.15 -10.17
C ASP A 237 26.44 27.22 -10.35
N ALA A 238 26.21 25.91 -10.32
CA ALA A 238 27.28 24.95 -10.60
C ALA A 238 27.85 25.09 -12.01
N MET A 239 27.01 25.27 -13.03
CA MET A 239 27.45 25.50 -14.42
C MET A 239 28.25 26.79 -14.57
N LEU A 240 27.85 27.86 -13.87
CA LEU A 240 28.59 29.13 -13.83
C LEU A 240 29.98 28.93 -13.23
N LYS A 241 30.10 28.17 -12.14
CA LYS A 241 31.37 27.82 -11.50
C LYS A 241 32.25 26.97 -12.42
N TYR A 242 31.70 25.98 -13.12
CA TYR A 242 32.45 25.20 -14.12
C TYR A 242 32.97 26.08 -15.25
N LYS A 243 32.14 27.02 -15.75
CA LYS A 243 32.60 28.00 -16.75
C LYS A 243 33.75 28.87 -16.23
N GLN A 244 33.70 29.34 -14.99
CA GLN A 244 34.76 30.12 -14.36
C GLN A 244 36.07 29.32 -14.19
N LEU A 245 35.97 28.00 -13.99
CA LEU A 245 37.10 27.08 -13.92
C LEU A 245 37.67 26.72 -15.29
N GLY A 246 37.10 27.23 -16.38
CA GLY A 246 37.62 27.05 -17.75
C GLY A 246 37.12 25.81 -18.47
N TYR A 247 36.06 25.14 -17.99
CA TYR A 247 35.47 23.99 -18.70
C TYR A 247 34.79 24.44 -20.00
N PRO A 248 34.89 23.63 -21.10
CA PRO A 248 34.24 23.95 -22.37
C PRO A 248 32.72 24.01 -22.21
N LEU A 249 32.08 24.97 -22.90
CA LEU A 249 30.61 25.11 -22.86
C LEU A 249 29.87 23.86 -23.33
N GLN A 250 30.44 23.15 -24.31
CA GLN A 250 29.85 21.89 -24.80
C GLN A 250 29.82 20.84 -23.68
N TRP A 251 30.90 20.67 -22.93
CA TRP A 251 30.95 19.72 -21.82
C TRP A 251 29.94 20.10 -20.71
N ILE A 252 29.80 21.41 -20.41
CA ILE A 252 28.85 21.92 -19.42
C ILE A 252 27.41 21.64 -19.87
N ALA A 253 27.10 21.77 -21.17
CA ALA A 253 25.79 21.49 -21.72
C ALA A 253 25.44 19.99 -21.66
N GLU A 254 26.40 19.12 -21.90
CA GLU A 254 26.24 17.66 -21.83
C GLU A 254 25.94 17.15 -20.41
N GLN A 255 26.38 17.88 -19.37
CA GLN A 255 26.08 17.54 -17.96
C GLN A 255 24.61 17.83 -17.57
N LYS A 256 23.85 18.52 -18.40
CA LYS A 256 22.42 18.82 -18.19
C LYS A 256 21.48 17.67 -18.62
N ILE A 257 21.99 16.76 -19.38
CA ILE A 257 21.24 15.60 -19.87
C ILE A 257 21.52 14.43 -18.93
#